data_bbd0ee1f58e54ad9e8658d893b8b18ba
#
_entry.id   bbd0ee1f58e54ad9e8658d893b8b18ba
#
_cell.length_a   1.000
_cell.length_b   1.000
_cell.length_c   1.000
_cell.angle_alpha   90.00
_cell.angle_beta   90.00
_cell.angle_gamma   90.00
#
_symmetry.space_group_name_H-M   'P 1'
#
loop_
_entity.id
_entity.type
_entity.pdbx_description
1 polymer ?
#
loop_
_entity_poly.entity_id
_entity_poly.type
_entity_poly.pdbx_seq_one_letter_code
_entity_poly.pdbx_strand_id
1 'polypeptide(L)'
;DFSLNDGIVRIEEINLFVGSDFIVTVFDDETDARCGIERIGESVCRANVNGLTGPARILHAILDAVVDRKFSVLDAIGDEIIDLEDTIVSGKGSLDASTLHGIRRDLAIMRKSLFNERELLARICRKESGVIPDDAIIYFSDVYDHLAKYVGIVETNREMVTNLAQLGLTIASNAMAEASNRTNRSMTRLTFITTIFMPLTLIAGIGGMSEWTMITGQENWKVSYPILLGAMALTGLVNYLVLRHLDRHS
;
A
#
# COMPACT_ATOMS: atom_id res chain seq x y z
N ASP A 1 20.44 14.59 -9.42
CA ASP A 1 20.58 13.18 -9.74
C ASP A 1 19.92 12.32 -8.68
N PHE A 2 19.57 11.07 -9.02
CA PHE A 2 18.95 10.13 -8.06
C PHE A 2 19.92 8.99 -7.78
N SER A 3 20.02 8.64 -6.49
CA SER A 3 20.71 7.43 -6.06
C SER A 3 19.80 6.64 -5.10
N LEU A 4 19.89 5.32 -5.16
CA LEU A 4 19.17 4.42 -4.25
C LEU A 4 20.20 3.85 -3.26
N ASN A 5 20.13 4.26 -2.00
CA ASN A 5 20.97 3.76 -0.92
C ASN A 5 20.09 3.14 0.17
N ASP A 6 20.29 1.85 0.44
CA ASP A 6 19.52 1.10 1.45
C ASP A 6 17.99 1.20 1.27
N GLY A 7 17.52 1.23 0.01
CA GLY A 7 16.09 1.36 -0.30
C GLY A 7 15.51 2.76 -0.11
N ILE A 8 16.36 3.79 0.08
CA ILE A 8 15.95 5.19 0.24
C ILE A 8 16.46 5.99 -0.95
N VAL A 9 15.56 6.71 -1.60
CA VAL A 9 15.92 7.63 -2.67
C VAL A 9 16.59 8.87 -2.09
N ARG A 10 17.83 9.13 -2.53
CA ARG A 10 18.55 10.37 -2.26
C ARG A 10 18.63 11.20 -3.52
N ILE A 11 18.52 12.52 -3.36
CA ILE A 11 18.73 13.49 -4.43
C ILE A 11 20.10 14.13 -4.23
N GLU A 12 20.93 14.01 -5.25
CA GLU A 12 22.22 14.68 -5.34
C GLU A 12 22.05 15.94 -6.19
N GLU A 13 22.45 17.07 -5.67
CA GLU A 13 22.35 18.34 -6.39
C GLU A 13 23.62 18.56 -7.23
N ILE A 14 23.39 18.87 -8.52
CA ILE A 14 24.47 19.20 -9.46
C ILE A 14 24.24 20.61 -9.95
N ASN A 15 25.14 21.50 -9.59
CA ASN A 15 25.10 22.89 -10.03
C ASN A 15 25.94 23.09 -11.28
N LEU A 16 25.33 23.59 -12.36
CA LEU A 16 25.96 23.80 -13.65
C LEU A 16 25.97 25.29 -13.99
N PHE A 17 27.16 25.84 -14.19
CA PHE A 17 27.36 27.19 -14.71
C PHE A 17 27.82 27.11 -16.14
N VAL A 18 27.01 27.58 -17.08
CA VAL A 18 27.22 27.47 -18.52
C VAL A 18 27.48 28.85 -19.10
N GLY A 19 28.61 28.99 -19.74
CA GLY A 19 28.96 30.18 -20.53
C GLY A 19 29.10 29.84 -22.04
N SER A 20 29.42 30.85 -22.83
CA SER A 20 29.63 30.66 -24.28
C SER A 20 30.79 29.68 -24.61
N ASP A 21 31.82 29.62 -23.78
CA ASP A 21 33.05 28.87 -24.04
C ASP A 21 33.45 27.94 -22.87
N PHE A 22 32.67 27.88 -21.80
CA PHE A 22 32.99 27.07 -20.63
C PHE A 22 31.76 26.48 -19.95
N ILE A 23 31.99 25.38 -19.22
CA ILE A 23 31.04 24.83 -18.23
C ILE A 23 31.81 24.60 -16.93
N VAL A 24 31.23 25.02 -15.82
CA VAL A 24 31.69 24.68 -14.48
C VAL A 24 30.62 23.85 -13.78
N THR A 25 31.02 22.68 -13.29
CA THR A 25 30.15 21.74 -12.57
C THR A 25 30.57 21.73 -11.09
N VAL A 26 29.62 21.97 -10.19
CA VAL A 26 29.85 21.96 -8.75
C VAL A 26 28.94 20.87 -8.14
N PHE A 27 29.56 19.99 -7.37
CA PHE A 27 28.91 18.91 -6.65
C PHE A 27 28.96 19.20 -5.15
N ASP A 28 27.95 18.74 -4.41
CA ASP A 28 27.97 18.80 -2.96
C ASP A 28 28.83 17.64 -2.41
N ASP A 29 29.71 17.92 -1.43
CA ASP A 29 30.77 17.01 -0.97
C ASP A 29 30.30 15.99 0.07
N GLU A 30 29.02 15.99 0.46
CA GLU A 30 28.50 15.12 1.52
C GLU A 30 28.21 13.67 1.09
N THR A 31 28.21 13.37 -0.20
CA THR A 31 27.95 12.04 -0.75
C THR A 31 29.06 11.65 -1.72
N ASP A 32 29.23 10.39 -2.00
CA ASP A 32 30.20 9.73 -2.91
C ASP A 32 30.42 10.46 -4.27
N ALA A 33 30.55 11.80 -4.18
CA ALA A 33 30.60 12.78 -5.27
C ALA A 33 31.71 12.44 -6.26
N ARG A 34 32.81 11.83 -5.80
CA ARG A 34 33.90 11.38 -6.69
C ARG A 34 33.43 10.37 -7.71
N CYS A 35 32.59 9.41 -7.31
CA CYS A 35 32.06 8.39 -8.21
C CYS A 35 31.06 8.99 -9.23
N GLY A 36 30.29 10.01 -8.83
CA GLY A 36 29.39 10.76 -9.70
C GLY A 36 30.15 11.58 -10.75
N ILE A 37 31.20 12.31 -10.34
CA ILE A 37 32.04 13.12 -11.21
C ILE A 37 32.77 12.26 -12.22
N GLU A 38 33.38 11.15 -11.81
CA GLU A 38 34.12 10.24 -12.70
C GLU A 38 33.20 9.65 -13.77
N ARG A 39 32.00 9.19 -13.38
CA ARG A 39 31.02 8.64 -14.33
C ARG A 39 30.48 9.66 -15.31
N ILE A 40 30.18 10.88 -14.85
CA ILE A 40 29.77 11.97 -15.73
C ILE A 40 30.92 12.33 -16.67
N GLY A 41 32.17 12.43 -16.15
CA GLY A 41 33.36 12.66 -16.97
C GLY A 41 33.54 11.59 -18.04
N GLU A 42 33.36 10.30 -17.71
CA GLU A 42 33.41 9.23 -18.70
C GLU A 42 32.28 9.34 -19.73
N SER A 43 31.06 9.67 -19.33
CA SER A 43 29.93 9.86 -20.23
C SER A 43 30.18 11.03 -21.18
N VAL A 44 30.70 12.15 -20.69
CA VAL A 44 31.10 13.31 -21.50
C VAL A 44 32.19 12.95 -22.50
N CYS A 45 33.20 12.14 -22.10
CA CYS A 45 34.26 11.67 -23.00
C CYS A 45 33.77 10.70 -24.06
N ARG A 46 32.79 9.86 -23.74
CA ARG A 46 32.19 8.90 -24.68
C ARG A 46 31.15 9.52 -25.60
N ALA A 47 30.50 10.61 -25.17
CA ALA A 47 29.45 11.26 -25.92
C ALA A 47 29.98 11.86 -27.22
N ASN A 48 29.80 11.13 -28.30
CA ASN A 48 30.12 11.59 -29.66
C ASN A 48 28.82 11.98 -30.38
N VAL A 49 28.24 13.12 -29.97
CA VAL A 49 27.02 13.64 -30.60
C VAL A 49 27.46 14.41 -31.84
N ASN A 50 27.30 13.79 -33.02
CA ASN A 50 27.59 14.41 -34.30
C ASN A 50 26.71 15.65 -34.47
N GLY A 51 27.34 16.82 -34.56
CA GLY A 51 26.65 18.10 -34.74
C GLY A 51 26.69 19.05 -33.56
N LEU A 52 26.98 18.58 -32.35
CA LEU A 52 27.18 19.42 -31.16
C LEU A 52 28.67 19.71 -30.94
N THR A 53 29.01 20.97 -30.72
CA THR A 53 30.37 21.43 -30.41
C THR A 53 30.39 22.28 -29.15
N GLY A 54 31.60 22.42 -28.56
CA GLY A 54 31.81 23.30 -27.41
C GLY A 54 31.01 22.97 -26.17
N PRO A 55 30.64 23.98 -25.36
CA PRO A 55 29.91 23.80 -24.10
C PRO A 55 28.54 23.13 -24.22
N ALA A 56 27.82 23.37 -25.32
CA ALA A 56 26.51 22.76 -25.55
C ALA A 56 26.58 21.23 -25.61
N ARG A 57 27.63 20.64 -26.20
CA ARG A 57 27.88 19.20 -26.26
C ARG A 57 28.10 18.63 -24.86
N ILE A 58 28.91 19.32 -24.04
CA ILE A 58 29.24 18.87 -22.69
C ILE A 58 27.96 18.93 -21.80
N LEU A 59 27.21 20.03 -21.93
CA LEU A 59 25.94 20.19 -21.17
C LEU A 59 24.94 19.10 -21.54
N HIS A 60 24.75 18.81 -22.83
CA HIS A 60 23.88 17.73 -23.26
C HIS A 60 24.33 16.40 -22.69
N ALA A 61 25.61 16.03 -22.77
CA ALA A 61 26.14 14.77 -22.29
C ALA A 61 25.97 14.62 -20.75
N ILE A 62 26.08 15.71 -19.99
CA ILE A 62 25.83 15.71 -18.53
C ILE A 62 24.35 15.45 -18.27
N LEU A 63 23.46 16.21 -18.93
CA LEU A 63 22.01 16.10 -18.71
C LEU A 63 21.47 14.73 -19.13
N ASP A 64 21.90 14.22 -20.26
CA ASP A 64 21.57 12.90 -20.78
C ASP A 64 21.99 11.80 -19.80
N ALA A 65 23.25 11.81 -19.34
CA ALA A 65 23.74 10.85 -18.36
C ALA A 65 23.01 10.92 -17.00
N VAL A 66 22.61 12.09 -16.57
CA VAL A 66 21.84 12.29 -15.32
C VAL A 66 20.42 11.78 -15.50
N VAL A 67 19.79 12.03 -16.63
CA VAL A 67 18.44 11.59 -16.94
C VAL A 67 18.37 10.07 -17.09
N ASP A 68 19.32 9.47 -17.79
CA ASP A 68 19.38 8.01 -17.96
C ASP A 68 19.49 7.26 -16.63
N ARG A 69 20.26 7.79 -15.69
CA ARG A 69 20.37 7.17 -14.35
C ARG A 69 19.08 7.18 -13.56
N LYS A 70 18.23 8.18 -13.78
CA LYS A 70 16.92 8.26 -13.10
C LYS A 70 16.01 7.13 -13.48
N PHE A 71 16.11 6.64 -14.71
CA PHE A 71 15.32 5.52 -15.17
C PHE A 71 15.57 4.27 -14.33
N SER A 72 16.83 3.95 -14.01
CA SER A 72 17.17 2.77 -13.21
C SER A 72 16.55 2.81 -11.80
N VAL A 73 16.50 3.99 -11.18
CA VAL A 73 15.88 4.15 -9.86
C VAL A 73 14.36 4.06 -9.94
N LEU A 74 13.75 4.63 -11.00
CA LEU A 74 12.32 4.54 -11.25
C LEU A 74 11.86 3.11 -11.51
N ASP A 75 12.64 2.36 -12.28
CA ASP A 75 12.41 0.95 -12.60
C ASP A 75 12.46 0.09 -11.34
N ALA A 76 13.50 0.26 -10.52
CA ALA A 76 13.63 -0.45 -9.24
C ALA A 76 12.46 -0.19 -8.27
N ILE A 77 11.96 1.05 -8.21
CA ILE A 77 10.77 1.36 -7.40
C ILE A 77 9.52 0.72 -8.00
N GLY A 78 9.41 0.68 -9.32
CA GLY A 78 8.32 -0.01 -10.01
C GLY A 78 8.28 -1.50 -9.66
N ASP A 79 9.42 -2.17 -9.71
CA ASP A 79 9.56 -3.58 -9.33
C ASP A 79 9.20 -3.81 -7.86
N GLU A 80 9.65 -2.94 -6.94
CA GLU A 80 9.29 -3.02 -5.51
C GLU A 80 7.77 -2.91 -5.30
N ILE A 81 7.09 -2.05 -6.05
CA ILE A 81 5.62 -1.91 -5.98
C ILE A 81 4.93 -3.18 -6.46
N ILE A 82 5.42 -3.82 -7.53
CA ILE A 82 4.88 -5.08 -8.05
C ILE A 82 5.08 -6.21 -7.05
N ASP A 83 6.25 -6.33 -6.45
CA ASP A 83 6.55 -7.34 -5.43
C ASP A 83 5.65 -7.18 -4.19
N LEU A 84 5.36 -5.93 -3.80
CA LEU A 84 4.41 -5.64 -2.72
C LEU A 84 2.99 -6.06 -3.10
N GLU A 85 2.54 -5.82 -4.33
CA GLU A 85 1.24 -6.26 -4.84
C GLU A 85 1.11 -7.78 -4.73
N ASP A 86 2.08 -8.51 -5.23
CA ASP A 86 2.11 -9.97 -5.19
C ASP A 86 2.08 -10.50 -3.74
N THR A 87 2.78 -9.85 -2.83
CA THR A 87 2.78 -10.20 -1.40
C THR A 87 1.40 -10.02 -0.76
N ILE A 88 0.72 -8.92 -1.07
CA ILE A 88 -0.62 -8.62 -0.57
C ILE A 88 -1.66 -9.60 -1.13
N VAL A 89 -1.64 -9.82 -2.45
CA VAL A 89 -2.61 -10.68 -3.13
C VAL A 89 -2.44 -12.14 -2.74
N SER A 90 -1.19 -12.59 -2.58
CA SER A 90 -0.91 -13.98 -2.16
C SER A 90 -1.23 -14.26 -0.68
N GLY A 91 -1.51 -13.25 0.13
CA GLY A 91 -1.75 -13.37 1.56
C GLY A 91 -0.55 -13.87 2.38
N LYS A 92 0.66 -13.83 1.80
CA LYS A 92 1.89 -14.30 2.45
C LYS A 92 2.52 -13.29 3.41
N GLY A 93 2.04 -12.05 3.42
CA GLY A 93 2.53 -10.99 4.29
C GLY A 93 1.43 -10.01 4.67
N SER A 94 1.65 -9.28 5.76
CA SER A 94 0.86 -8.10 6.10
C SER A 94 1.45 -6.89 5.38
N LEU A 95 0.60 -6.03 4.85
CA LEU A 95 1.05 -4.74 4.31
C LEU A 95 1.74 -3.95 5.42
N ASP A 96 3.04 -3.74 5.29
CA ASP A 96 3.75 -2.83 6.20
C ASP A 96 3.48 -1.38 5.77
N ALA A 97 2.74 -0.66 6.62
CA ALA A 97 2.40 0.73 6.39
C ALA A 97 3.65 1.63 6.31
N SER A 98 4.76 1.25 6.95
CA SER A 98 6.02 2.00 6.91
C SER A 98 6.68 1.93 5.54
N THR A 99 6.69 0.77 4.90
CA THR A 99 7.22 0.55 3.55
C THR A 99 6.41 1.36 2.53
N LEU A 100 5.07 1.27 2.61
CA LEU A 100 4.21 2.04 1.71
C LEU A 100 4.39 3.55 1.87
N HIS A 101 4.57 4.01 3.11
CA HIS A 101 4.85 5.42 3.39
C HIS A 101 6.22 5.84 2.84
N GLY A 102 7.24 5.00 2.95
CA GLY A 102 8.56 5.20 2.37
C GLY A 102 8.49 5.42 0.85
N ILE A 103 7.89 4.48 0.12
CA ILE A 103 7.73 4.57 -1.33
C ILE A 103 6.94 5.83 -1.74
N ARG A 104 5.84 6.14 -1.04
CA ARG A 104 5.07 7.38 -1.32
C ARG A 104 5.89 8.64 -1.14
N ARG A 105 6.72 8.69 -0.09
CA ARG A 105 7.61 9.82 0.17
C ARG A 105 8.63 9.94 -0.95
N ASP A 106 9.27 8.85 -1.34
CA ASP A 106 10.32 8.83 -2.34
C ASP A 106 9.77 9.22 -3.73
N LEU A 107 8.61 8.70 -4.12
CA LEU A 107 7.91 9.12 -5.34
C LEU A 107 7.53 10.62 -5.31
N ALA A 108 7.15 11.17 -4.16
CA ALA A 108 6.83 12.60 -4.04
C ALA A 108 8.08 13.47 -4.23
N ILE A 109 9.22 13.05 -3.67
CA ILE A 109 10.51 13.71 -3.82
C ILE A 109 10.97 13.67 -5.28
N MET A 110 10.90 12.49 -5.91
CA MET A 110 11.28 12.31 -7.33
C MET A 110 10.40 13.15 -8.26
N ARG A 111 9.09 13.15 -8.03
CA ARG A 111 8.15 13.98 -8.79
C ARG A 111 8.54 15.46 -8.77
N LYS A 112 8.86 15.98 -7.58
CA LYS A 112 9.25 17.38 -7.42
C LYS A 112 10.54 17.71 -8.22
N SER A 113 11.54 16.83 -8.15
CA SER A 113 12.81 17.01 -8.87
C SER A 113 12.60 16.96 -10.39
N LEU A 114 11.93 15.91 -10.88
CA LEU A 114 11.65 15.72 -12.30
C LEU A 114 10.84 16.88 -12.90
N PHE A 115 9.88 17.41 -12.12
CA PHE A 115 9.09 18.56 -12.56
C PHE A 115 9.96 19.80 -12.75
N ASN A 116 10.84 20.11 -11.80
CA ASN A 116 11.74 21.24 -11.88
C ASN A 116 12.74 21.13 -13.03
N GLU A 117 13.29 19.93 -13.23
CA GLU A 117 14.24 19.67 -14.33
C GLU A 117 13.58 19.75 -15.70
N ARG A 118 12.35 19.20 -15.82
CA ARG A 118 11.57 19.34 -17.04
C ARG A 118 11.27 20.78 -17.38
N GLU A 119 10.94 21.61 -16.38
CA GLU A 119 10.71 23.05 -16.61
C GLU A 119 11.99 23.76 -17.05
N LEU A 120 13.15 23.39 -16.45
CA LEU A 120 14.44 23.92 -16.88
C LEU A 120 14.73 23.56 -18.35
N LEU A 121 14.56 22.30 -18.74
CA LEU A 121 14.75 21.87 -20.14
C LEU A 121 13.73 22.50 -21.09
N ALA A 122 12.47 22.70 -20.65
CA ALA A 122 11.48 23.41 -21.44
C ALA A 122 11.90 24.84 -21.76
N ARG A 123 12.54 25.54 -20.81
CA ARG A 123 13.09 26.89 -21.04
C ARG A 123 14.26 26.89 -22.02
N ILE A 124 15.11 25.86 -21.96
CA ILE A 124 16.18 25.67 -22.94
C ILE A 124 15.58 25.47 -24.35
N CYS A 125 14.61 24.58 -24.48
CA CYS A 125 13.94 24.28 -25.76
C CYS A 125 13.20 25.51 -26.33
N ARG A 126 12.70 26.42 -25.46
CA ARG A 126 12.09 27.70 -25.88
C ARG A 126 13.13 28.79 -26.23
N LYS A 127 14.43 28.48 -26.19
CA LYS A 127 15.54 29.40 -26.51
C LYS A 127 15.64 30.59 -25.53
N GLU A 128 15.16 30.43 -24.32
CA GLU A 128 15.19 31.50 -23.33
C GLU A 128 16.59 31.73 -22.73
N SER A 129 17.53 30.79 -22.90
CA SER A 129 18.86 30.84 -22.29
C SER A 129 19.84 31.74 -23.00
N GLY A 130 19.70 31.93 -24.32
CA GLY A 130 20.62 32.73 -25.16
C GLY A 130 22.07 32.19 -25.27
N VAL A 131 22.41 31.14 -24.55
CA VAL A 131 23.76 30.56 -24.46
C VAL A 131 23.87 29.31 -25.36
N ILE A 132 22.75 28.65 -25.60
CA ILE A 132 22.69 27.40 -26.39
C ILE A 132 22.37 27.71 -27.83
N PRO A 133 23.19 27.23 -28.79
CA PRO A 133 22.97 27.43 -30.23
C PRO A 133 21.63 26.81 -30.69
N ASP A 134 21.00 27.42 -31.69
CA ASP A 134 19.69 27.00 -32.19
C ASP A 134 19.69 25.58 -32.78
N ASP A 135 20.77 25.16 -33.41
CA ASP A 135 20.99 23.83 -33.93
C ASP A 135 21.16 22.73 -32.89
N ALA A 136 21.52 23.15 -31.65
CA ALA A 136 21.64 22.26 -30.50
C ALA A 136 20.29 21.92 -29.86
N ILE A 137 19.23 22.72 -30.04
CA ILE A 137 17.94 22.59 -29.37
C ILE A 137 17.29 21.24 -29.60
N ILE A 138 17.44 20.64 -30.77
CA ILE A 138 16.85 19.34 -31.11
C ILE A 138 17.33 18.23 -30.17
N TYR A 139 18.58 18.28 -29.71
CA TYR A 139 19.16 17.28 -28.81
C TYR A 139 18.62 17.48 -27.37
N PHE A 140 18.43 18.73 -26.94
CA PHE A 140 17.81 19.00 -25.64
C PHE A 140 16.32 18.66 -25.61
N SER A 141 15.65 18.70 -26.77
CA SER A 141 14.26 18.25 -26.89
C SER A 141 14.12 16.75 -26.63
N ASP A 142 15.09 15.94 -27.07
CA ASP A 142 15.12 14.49 -26.80
C ASP A 142 15.23 14.22 -25.29
N VAL A 143 16.14 14.91 -24.60
CA VAL A 143 16.27 14.79 -23.13
C VAL A 143 15.01 15.27 -22.41
N TYR A 144 14.36 16.32 -22.92
CA TYR A 144 13.05 16.78 -22.39
C TYR A 144 11.98 15.71 -22.53
N ASP A 145 11.90 15.02 -23.65
CA ASP A 145 10.91 13.97 -23.91
C ASP A 145 11.14 12.77 -22.96
N HIS A 146 12.39 12.40 -22.70
CA HIS A 146 12.73 11.39 -21.69
C HIS A 146 12.23 11.80 -20.30
N LEU A 147 12.48 13.05 -19.86
CA LEU A 147 11.98 13.54 -18.58
C LEU A 147 10.44 13.58 -18.52
N ALA A 148 9.79 13.97 -19.61
CA ALA A 148 8.33 13.96 -19.67
C ALA A 148 7.76 12.54 -19.50
N LYS A 149 8.42 11.53 -20.10
CA LYS A 149 8.09 10.12 -19.90
C LYS A 149 8.27 9.68 -18.44
N TYR A 150 9.36 10.08 -17.79
CA TYR A 150 9.65 9.71 -16.41
C TYR A 150 8.65 10.34 -15.41
N VAL A 151 8.22 11.57 -15.66
CA VAL A 151 7.10 12.15 -14.89
C VAL A 151 5.86 11.28 -15.01
N GLY A 152 5.53 10.78 -16.20
CA GLY A 152 4.41 9.85 -16.39
C GLY A 152 4.58 8.55 -15.59
N ILE A 153 5.77 7.96 -15.59
CA ILE A 153 6.06 6.74 -14.80
C ILE A 153 5.87 7.00 -13.30
N VAL A 154 6.37 8.12 -12.78
CA VAL A 154 6.17 8.48 -11.36
C VAL A 154 4.70 8.63 -11.02
N GLU A 155 3.89 9.26 -11.86
CA GLU A 155 2.45 9.39 -11.61
C GLU A 155 1.75 8.03 -11.63
N THR A 156 2.10 7.14 -12.57
CA THR A 156 1.58 5.77 -12.61
C THR A 156 1.94 4.99 -11.34
N ASN A 157 3.20 5.05 -10.91
CA ASN A 157 3.66 4.39 -9.69
C ASN A 157 2.94 4.94 -8.44
N ARG A 158 2.66 6.24 -8.37
CA ARG A 158 1.89 6.86 -7.29
C ARG A 158 0.44 6.35 -7.25
N GLU A 159 -0.18 6.21 -8.41
CA GLU A 159 -1.53 5.62 -8.52
C GLU A 159 -1.52 4.16 -8.06
N MET A 160 -0.55 3.36 -8.49
CA MET A 160 -0.38 1.97 -8.06
C MET A 160 -0.25 1.87 -6.54
N VAL A 161 0.61 2.65 -5.90
CA VAL A 161 0.77 2.68 -4.43
C VAL A 161 -0.53 3.06 -3.72
N THR A 162 -1.30 3.98 -4.29
CA THR A 162 -2.60 4.37 -3.74
C THR A 162 -3.60 3.21 -3.82
N ASN A 163 -3.64 2.52 -4.96
CA ASN A 163 -4.50 1.35 -5.16
C ASN A 163 -4.10 0.19 -4.24
N LEU A 164 -2.80 -0.04 -4.02
CA LEU A 164 -2.30 -1.05 -3.07
C LEU A 164 -2.73 -0.76 -1.64
N ALA A 165 -2.66 0.50 -1.21
CA ALA A 165 -3.15 0.90 0.11
C ALA A 165 -4.65 0.57 0.28
N GLN A 166 -5.44 0.84 -0.76
CA GLN A 166 -6.87 0.59 -0.76
C GLN A 166 -7.20 -0.91 -0.79
N LEU A 167 -6.44 -1.69 -1.56
CA LEU A 167 -6.52 -3.14 -1.59
C LEU A 167 -6.20 -3.74 -0.21
N GLY A 168 -5.13 -3.31 0.44
CA GLY A 168 -4.76 -3.75 1.78
C GLY A 168 -5.85 -3.47 2.82
N LEU A 169 -6.46 -2.27 2.79
CA LEU A 169 -7.59 -1.94 3.66
C LEU A 169 -8.80 -2.82 3.38
N THR A 170 -9.08 -3.14 2.13
CA THR A 170 -10.20 -4.01 1.75
C THR A 170 -9.99 -5.43 2.26
N ILE A 171 -8.79 -5.97 2.12
CA ILE A 171 -8.43 -7.31 2.63
C ILE A 171 -8.55 -7.35 4.16
N ALA A 172 -8.03 -6.33 4.86
CA ALA A 172 -8.14 -6.23 6.32
C ALA A 172 -9.59 -6.14 6.79
N SER A 173 -10.41 -5.33 6.11
CA SER A 173 -11.85 -5.21 6.39
C SER A 173 -12.59 -6.54 6.19
N ASN A 174 -12.30 -7.27 5.11
CA ASN A 174 -12.90 -8.57 4.86
C ASN A 174 -12.50 -9.60 5.92
N ALA A 175 -11.23 -9.61 6.35
CA ALA A 175 -10.77 -10.48 7.42
C ALA A 175 -11.47 -10.16 8.77
N MET A 176 -11.65 -8.88 9.08
CA MET A 176 -12.43 -8.45 10.26
C MET A 176 -13.89 -8.87 10.19
N ALA A 177 -14.53 -8.72 9.02
CA ALA A 177 -15.90 -9.15 8.79
C ALA A 177 -16.06 -10.67 8.97
N GLU A 178 -15.10 -11.45 8.45
CA GLU A 178 -15.09 -12.91 8.63
C GLU A 178 -14.91 -13.31 10.09
N ALA A 179 -13.99 -12.67 10.83
CA ALA A 179 -13.80 -12.89 12.26
C ALA A 179 -15.05 -12.53 13.05
N SER A 180 -15.71 -11.41 12.73
CA SER A 180 -16.98 -11.01 13.33
C SER A 180 -18.09 -12.03 13.06
N ASN A 181 -18.20 -12.52 11.82
CA ASN A 181 -19.17 -13.54 11.45
C ASN A 181 -18.94 -14.86 12.20
N ARG A 182 -17.68 -15.28 12.41
CA ARG A 182 -17.34 -16.46 13.23
C ARG A 182 -17.75 -16.26 14.67
N THR A 183 -17.48 -15.08 15.24
CA THR A 183 -17.88 -14.74 16.61
C THR A 183 -19.40 -14.72 16.76
N ASN A 184 -20.12 -14.10 15.83
CA ASN A 184 -21.57 -14.06 15.83
C ASN A 184 -22.17 -15.48 15.76
N ARG A 185 -21.66 -16.36 14.89
CA ARG A 185 -22.09 -17.77 14.85
C ARG A 185 -21.86 -18.49 16.17
N SER A 186 -20.75 -18.24 16.85
CA SER A 186 -20.48 -18.84 18.16
C SER A 186 -21.41 -18.28 19.23
N MET A 187 -21.67 -16.97 19.23
CA MET A 187 -22.66 -16.34 20.12
C MET A 187 -24.07 -16.86 19.87
N THR A 188 -24.50 -17.01 18.63
CA THR A 188 -25.80 -17.57 18.28
C THR A 188 -25.95 -18.99 18.85
N ARG A 189 -24.94 -19.84 18.67
CA ARG A 189 -24.94 -21.20 19.26
C ARG A 189 -25.06 -21.17 20.79
N LEU A 190 -24.30 -20.29 21.45
CA LEU A 190 -24.36 -20.15 22.91
C LEU A 190 -25.73 -19.65 23.35
N THR A 191 -26.30 -18.69 22.62
CA THR A 191 -27.66 -18.17 22.90
C THR A 191 -28.72 -19.27 22.76
N PHE A 192 -28.63 -20.12 21.70
CA PHE A 192 -29.54 -21.26 21.57
C PHE A 192 -29.45 -22.20 22.77
N ILE A 193 -28.23 -22.57 23.17
CA ILE A 193 -28.04 -23.46 24.33
C ILE A 193 -28.65 -22.84 25.60
N THR A 194 -28.27 -21.58 25.92
CA THR A 194 -28.74 -20.92 27.14
C THR A 194 -30.24 -20.70 27.15
N THR A 195 -30.85 -20.30 26.05
CA THR A 195 -32.30 -20.07 25.94
C THR A 195 -33.12 -21.35 26.14
N ILE A 196 -32.57 -22.50 25.67
CA ILE A 196 -33.24 -23.79 25.90
C ILE A 196 -33.01 -24.30 27.31
N PHE A 197 -31.78 -24.25 27.82
CA PHE A 197 -31.43 -24.85 29.11
C PHE A 197 -31.86 -24.01 30.33
N MET A 198 -31.88 -22.67 30.21
CA MET A 198 -32.24 -21.79 31.34
C MET A 198 -33.63 -22.08 31.92
N PRO A 199 -34.73 -22.12 31.13
CA PRO A 199 -36.06 -22.46 31.67
C PRO A 199 -36.13 -23.93 32.12
N LEU A 200 -35.42 -24.84 31.47
CA LEU A 200 -35.38 -26.25 31.91
C LEU A 200 -34.71 -26.40 33.29
N THR A 201 -33.61 -25.68 33.52
CA THR A 201 -32.92 -25.68 34.81
C THR A 201 -33.78 -25.07 35.91
N LEU A 202 -34.54 -24.01 35.60
CA LEU A 202 -35.48 -23.41 36.53
C LEU A 202 -36.59 -24.41 36.92
N ILE A 203 -37.21 -25.08 35.95
CA ILE A 203 -38.26 -26.09 36.19
C ILE A 203 -37.69 -27.26 36.99
N ALA A 204 -36.50 -27.76 36.63
CA ALA A 204 -35.84 -28.84 37.35
C ALA A 204 -35.49 -28.43 38.82
N GLY A 205 -35.05 -27.17 39.03
CA GLY A 205 -34.75 -26.63 40.34
C GLY A 205 -36.00 -26.57 41.26
N ILE A 206 -37.10 -26.07 40.70
CA ILE A 206 -38.39 -26.02 41.45
C ILE A 206 -38.90 -27.44 41.73
N GLY A 207 -38.85 -28.35 40.76
CA GLY A 207 -39.27 -29.74 40.91
C GLY A 207 -38.41 -30.58 41.88
N GLY A 208 -37.15 -30.14 42.09
CA GLY A 208 -36.22 -30.77 43.05
C GLY A 208 -36.35 -30.28 44.50
N MET A 209 -37.14 -29.24 44.75
CA MET A 209 -37.37 -28.75 46.12
C MET A 209 -38.29 -29.65 46.90
N SER A 210 -38.04 -29.77 48.21
CA SER A 210 -38.85 -30.61 49.12
C SER A 210 -40.29 -30.13 49.22
N GLU A 211 -40.57 -28.85 49.06
CA GLU A 211 -41.91 -28.28 49.02
C GLU A 211 -42.78 -28.83 47.89
N TRP A 212 -42.19 -29.15 46.75
CA TRP A 212 -42.89 -29.77 45.60
C TRP A 212 -43.44 -31.15 45.97
N THR A 213 -42.66 -31.96 46.68
CA THR A 213 -43.10 -33.27 47.21
C THR A 213 -44.13 -33.15 48.31
N MET A 214 -44.08 -32.09 49.10
CA MET A 214 -45.14 -31.82 50.13
C MET A 214 -46.47 -31.43 49.49
N ILE A 215 -46.49 -30.63 48.42
CA ILE A 215 -47.70 -30.20 47.71
C ILE A 215 -48.34 -31.36 46.94
N THR A 216 -47.51 -32.22 46.29
CA THR A 216 -48.00 -33.33 45.47
C THR A 216 -48.31 -34.63 46.24
N GLY A 217 -47.88 -34.74 47.47
CA GLY A 217 -48.02 -35.91 48.34
C GLY A 217 -46.99 -37.01 48.00
N GLN A 218 -46.38 -37.57 49.08
CA GLN A 218 -45.31 -38.59 48.91
C GLN A 218 -45.74 -39.87 48.17
N GLU A 219 -47.03 -40.19 48.20
CA GLU A 219 -47.59 -41.39 47.53
C GLU A 219 -47.78 -41.18 46.01
N ASN A 220 -47.88 -39.93 45.52
CA ASN A 220 -48.17 -39.59 44.10
C ASN A 220 -46.93 -39.37 43.23
N TRP A 221 -45.75 -39.69 43.72
CA TRP A 221 -44.50 -39.49 42.93
C TRP A 221 -44.52 -40.15 41.55
N LYS A 222 -45.17 -41.31 41.38
CA LYS A 222 -45.30 -42.03 40.11
C LYS A 222 -46.09 -41.27 39.03
N VAL A 223 -46.88 -40.26 39.42
CA VAL A 223 -47.65 -39.41 38.50
C VAL A 223 -47.00 -38.02 38.38
N SER A 224 -46.50 -37.49 39.48
CA SER A 224 -45.91 -36.14 39.55
C SER A 224 -44.61 -35.99 38.76
N TYR A 225 -43.72 -36.99 38.79
CA TYR A 225 -42.48 -36.99 38.05
C TYR A 225 -42.66 -37.06 36.50
N PRO A 226 -43.50 -37.98 35.96
CA PRO A 226 -43.80 -38.00 34.52
C PRO A 226 -44.43 -36.68 34.02
N ILE A 227 -45.25 -36.01 34.78
CA ILE A 227 -45.86 -34.74 34.45
C ILE A 227 -44.78 -33.63 34.38
N LEU A 228 -43.89 -33.59 35.36
CA LEU A 228 -42.76 -32.66 35.37
C LEU A 228 -41.85 -32.84 34.17
N LEU A 229 -41.48 -34.09 33.85
CA LEU A 229 -40.67 -34.42 32.69
C LEU A 229 -41.38 -34.05 31.38
N GLY A 230 -42.67 -34.28 31.28
CA GLY A 230 -43.49 -33.89 30.14
C GLY A 230 -43.55 -32.40 29.92
N ALA A 231 -43.71 -31.63 31.03
CA ALA A 231 -43.66 -30.16 31.01
C ALA A 231 -42.26 -29.63 30.55
N MET A 232 -41.19 -30.23 31.05
CA MET A 232 -39.82 -29.91 30.60
C MET A 232 -39.60 -30.19 29.11
N ALA A 233 -40.04 -31.37 28.66
CA ALA A 233 -39.93 -31.74 27.23
C ALA A 233 -40.73 -30.79 26.31
N LEU A 234 -41.94 -30.42 26.73
CA LEU A 234 -42.80 -29.45 26.03
C LEU A 234 -42.15 -28.07 25.97
N THR A 235 -41.65 -27.59 27.09
CA THR A 235 -40.96 -26.27 27.16
C THR A 235 -39.70 -26.26 26.28
N GLY A 236 -38.90 -27.32 26.29
CA GLY A 236 -37.72 -27.46 25.43
C GLY A 236 -38.09 -27.47 23.96
N LEU A 237 -39.13 -28.20 23.57
CA LEU A 237 -39.63 -28.26 22.21
C LEU A 237 -40.15 -26.90 21.71
N VAL A 238 -40.95 -26.22 22.53
CA VAL A 238 -41.48 -24.88 22.19
C VAL A 238 -40.33 -23.90 21.98
N ASN A 239 -39.38 -23.83 22.91
CA ASN A 239 -38.21 -22.94 22.77
C ASN A 239 -37.39 -23.28 21.54
N TYR A 240 -37.16 -24.56 21.24
CA TYR A 240 -36.48 -24.97 20.03
C TYR A 240 -37.21 -24.53 18.76
N LEU A 241 -38.53 -24.70 18.69
CA LEU A 241 -39.33 -24.30 17.52
C LEU A 241 -39.35 -22.77 17.35
N VAL A 242 -39.49 -22.02 18.45
CA VAL A 242 -39.45 -20.54 18.41
C VAL A 242 -38.08 -20.05 17.91
N LEU A 243 -37.00 -20.57 18.46
CA LEU A 243 -35.65 -20.21 18.02
C LEU A 243 -35.39 -20.56 16.55
N ARG A 244 -35.80 -21.73 16.12
CA ARG A 244 -35.69 -22.16 14.73
C ARG A 244 -36.53 -21.28 13.78
N HIS A 245 -37.67 -20.78 14.23
CA HIS A 245 -38.51 -19.89 13.47
C HIS A 245 -37.85 -18.50 13.31
N LEU A 246 -37.29 -17.96 14.41
CA LEU A 246 -36.57 -16.69 14.41
C LEU A 246 -35.30 -16.73 13.54
N ASP A 247 -34.51 -17.81 13.62
CA ASP A 247 -33.28 -18.00 12.81
C ASP A 247 -33.57 -18.13 11.31
N ARG A 248 -34.78 -18.49 10.93
CA ARG A 248 -35.22 -18.62 9.53
C ARG A 248 -35.62 -17.26 8.90
N HIS A 249 -35.88 -16.26 9.74
CA HIS A 249 -36.32 -14.92 9.33
C HIS A 249 -35.23 -13.83 9.54
N SER A 250 -34.08 -14.19 10.10
CA SER A 250 -32.89 -13.34 10.28
C SER A 250 -31.81 -13.74 9.28
#